data_1159f956db941d90bd1a81e3ac746be1
#
_entry.id   1159f956db941d90bd1a81e3ac746be1
#
_cell.length_a   1.000
_cell.length_b   1.000
_cell.length_c   1.000
_cell.angle_alpha   90.00
_cell.angle_beta   90.00
_cell.angle_gamma   90.00
#
_symmetry.space_group_name_H-M   'P 1'
#
loop_
_entity.id
_entity.type
_entity.pdbx_description
1 polymer ?
#
loop_
_entity_poly.entity_id
_entity_poly.type
_entity_poly.pdbx_seq_one_letter_code
_entity_poly.pdbx_strand_id
1 'polypeptide(L)'
;MRLLQRRPRRGQSLVEFALVLPIFFLLLFGVLDLGRGVLAFNSVSNAAREGVRTAIVDQTVSAIKARAARTSTGAALSAGDIRIAFRRSDDPTNISNVCNPIREGCVAVVTVQTLFQAATPLIGNIVGPVCIQSTTMMAVEAVPTPTPAPPPAWTAACP
;
A
#
# COMPACT_ATOMS: atom_id res chain seq x y z
N MET A 1 -9.15 -66.64 -33.26
CA MET A 1 -9.19 -65.19 -33.38
C MET A 1 -9.44 -64.61 -31.99
N ARG A 2 -8.42 -64.15 -31.24
CA ARG A 2 -8.57 -63.52 -29.91
C ARG A 2 -8.82 -62.03 -30.14
N LEU A 3 -10.03 -61.56 -29.88
CA LEU A 3 -10.37 -60.15 -29.83
C LEU A 3 -9.65 -59.53 -28.65
N LEU A 4 -8.63 -58.71 -28.94
CA LEU A 4 -7.96 -57.88 -27.94
C LEU A 4 -8.97 -56.83 -27.44
N GLN A 5 -9.59 -57.12 -26.31
CA GLN A 5 -10.45 -56.21 -25.59
C GLN A 5 -9.61 -54.98 -25.16
N ARG A 6 -9.73 -53.87 -25.87
CA ARG A 6 -9.12 -52.58 -25.50
C ARG A 6 -9.75 -52.16 -24.17
N ARG A 7 -9.01 -52.30 -23.08
CA ARG A 7 -9.37 -51.74 -21.79
C ARG A 7 -9.56 -50.23 -21.92
N PRO A 8 -10.69 -49.71 -21.46
CA PRO A 8 -10.96 -48.26 -21.57
C PRO A 8 -9.88 -47.49 -20.78
N ARG A 9 -9.21 -46.53 -21.45
CA ARG A 9 -8.14 -45.67 -20.91
C ARG A 9 -8.71 -44.56 -19.98
N ARG A 10 -9.70 -44.92 -19.16
CA ARG A 10 -10.40 -43.95 -18.27
C ARG A 10 -9.51 -43.41 -17.14
N GLY A 11 -8.39 -44.01 -16.80
CA GLY A 11 -7.48 -43.53 -15.80
C GLY A 11 -6.44 -42.52 -16.29
N GLN A 12 -6.12 -42.50 -17.59
CA GLN A 12 -5.09 -41.63 -18.13
C GLN A 12 -5.51 -40.15 -18.11
N SER A 13 -6.74 -39.81 -18.50
CA SER A 13 -7.26 -38.45 -18.46
C SER A 13 -7.39 -37.89 -17.05
N LEU A 14 -7.64 -38.75 -16.06
CA LEU A 14 -7.65 -38.33 -14.65
C LEU A 14 -6.26 -37.92 -14.16
N VAL A 15 -5.22 -38.66 -14.57
CA VAL A 15 -3.84 -38.34 -14.23
C VAL A 15 -3.38 -37.05 -14.91
N GLU A 16 -3.71 -36.86 -16.20
CA GLU A 16 -3.43 -35.62 -16.92
C GLU A 16 -4.10 -34.40 -16.24
N PHE A 17 -5.39 -34.54 -15.90
CA PHE A 17 -6.11 -33.49 -15.17
C PHE A 17 -5.48 -33.19 -13.81
N ALA A 18 -5.10 -34.22 -13.04
CA ALA A 18 -4.49 -34.06 -11.74
C ALA A 18 -3.13 -33.35 -11.79
N LEU A 19 -2.37 -33.46 -12.89
CA LEU A 19 -1.10 -32.74 -13.10
C LEU A 19 -1.31 -31.29 -13.54
N VAL A 20 -2.33 -31.00 -14.33
CA VAL A 20 -2.63 -29.64 -14.83
C VAL A 20 -3.30 -28.79 -13.76
N LEU A 21 -4.16 -29.38 -12.92
CA LEU A 21 -4.97 -28.68 -11.94
C LEU A 21 -4.15 -27.81 -10.95
N PRO A 22 -3.05 -28.28 -10.35
CA PRO A 22 -2.23 -27.47 -9.45
C PRO A 22 -1.64 -26.25 -10.15
N ILE A 23 -1.18 -26.40 -11.39
CA ILE A 23 -0.60 -25.31 -12.19
C ILE A 23 -1.68 -24.27 -12.50
N PHE A 24 -2.87 -24.72 -12.88
CA PHE A 24 -4.01 -23.85 -13.13
C PHE A 24 -4.38 -23.03 -11.90
N PHE A 25 -4.49 -23.64 -10.72
CA PHE A 25 -4.79 -22.93 -9.49
C PHE A 25 -3.68 -21.97 -9.07
N LEU A 26 -2.43 -22.34 -9.27
CA LEU A 26 -1.30 -21.45 -8.97
C LEU A 26 -1.37 -20.18 -9.82
N LEU A 27 -1.66 -20.29 -11.10
CA LEU A 27 -1.85 -19.14 -12.00
C LEU A 27 -3.08 -18.32 -11.60
N LEU A 28 -4.21 -18.98 -11.31
CA LEU A 28 -5.45 -18.31 -10.92
C LEU A 28 -5.26 -17.48 -9.64
N PHE A 29 -4.72 -18.09 -8.59
CA PHE A 29 -4.46 -17.40 -7.33
C PHE A 29 -3.38 -16.33 -7.47
N GLY A 30 -2.38 -16.54 -8.32
CA GLY A 30 -1.36 -15.54 -8.62
C GLY A 30 -1.97 -14.27 -9.22
N VAL A 31 -2.91 -14.40 -10.16
CA VAL A 31 -3.62 -13.26 -10.75
C VAL A 31 -4.50 -12.55 -9.70
N LEU A 32 -5.17 -13.30 -8.82
CA LEU A 32 -5.98 -12.73 -7.74
C LEU A 32 -5.10 -11.96 -6.73
N ASP A 33 -3.96 -12.49 -6.35
CA ASP A 33 -3.02 -11.80 -5.45
C ASP A 33 -2.45 -10.54 -6.08
N LEU A 34 -2.13 -10.57 -7.38
CA LEU A 34 -1.71 -9.37 -8.12
C LEU A 34 -2.80 -8.29 -8.10
N GLY A 35 -4.07 -8.67 -8.36
CA GLY A 35 -5.20 -7.75 -8.29
C GLY A 35 -5.35 -7.09 -6.92
N ARG A 36 -5.19 -7.87 -5.84
CA ARG A 36 -5.20 -7.34 -4.47
C ARG A 36 -4.04 -6.41 -4.19
N GLY A 37 -2.84 -6.71 -4.71
CA GLY A 37 -1.67 -5.84 -4.60
C GLY A 37 -1.88 -4.49 -5.28
N VAL A 38 -2.47 -4.48 -6.48
CA VAL A 38 -2.83 -3.24 -7.21
C VAL A 38 -3.88 -2.42 -6.44
N LEU A 39 -4.90 -3.08 -5.86
CA LEU A 39 -5.89 -2.40 -5.01
C LEU A 39 -5.26 -1.78 -3.76
N ALA A 40 -4.36 -2.49 -3.10
CA ALA A 40 -3.62 -1.96 -1.95
C ALA A 40 -2.77 -0.75 -2.32
N PHE A 41 -2.05 -0.80 -3.45
CA PHE A 41 -1.27 0.33 -3.96
C PHE A 41 -2.14 1.56 -4.25
N ASN A 42 -3.26 1.38 -4.94
CA ASN A 42 -4.20 2.46 -5.24
C ASN A 42 -4.79 3.05 -3.96
N SER A 43 -5.11 2.23 -2.97
CA SER A 43 -5.63 2.64 -1.68
C SER A 43 -4.63 3.52 -0.91
N VAL A 44 -3.37 3.08 -0.82
CA VAL A 44 -2.28 3.83 -0.18
C VAL A 44 -2.02 5.16 -0.90
N SER A 45 -2.03 5.15 -2.23
CA SER A 45 -1.84 6.35 -3.05
C SER A 45 -2.98 7.38 -2.86
N ASN A 46 -4.23 6.91 -2.82
CA ASN A 46 -5.38 7.78 -2.56
C ASN A 46 -5.35 8.35 -1.13
N ALA A 47 -4.99 7.53 -0.14
CA ALA A 47 -4.85 7.97 1.25
C ALA A 47 -3.78 9.07 1.39
N ALA A 48 -2.63 8.93 0.73
CA ALA A 48 -1.57 9.95 0.73
C ALA A 48 -2.03 11.27 0.11
N ARG A 49 -2.76 11.22 -1.02
CA ARG A 49 -3.30 12.40 -1.69
C ARG A 49 -4.36 13.12 -0.84
N GLU A 50 -5.26 12.38 -0.21
CA GLU A 50 -6.30 12.96 0.62
C GLU A 50 -5.73 13.51 1.94
N GLY A 51 -4.74 12.82 2.50
CA GLY A 51 -4.00 13.31 3.65
C GLY A 51 -3.30 14.65 3.38
N VAL A 52 -2.60 14.78 2.25
CA VAL A 52 -1.92 16.03 1.91
C VAL A 52 -2.90 17.17 1.60
N ARG A 53 -4.06 16.88 0.99
CA ARG A 53 -5.12 17.87 0.79
C ARG A 53 -5.65 18.44 2.11
N THR A 54 -5.74 17.62 3.14
CA THR A 54 -6.11 18.11 4.47
C THR A 54 -4.96 18.93 5.07
N ALA A 55 -3.71 18.46 4.92
CA ALA A 55 -2.53 19.08 5.51
C ALA A 55 -2.23 20.51 4.99
N ILE A 56 -2.69 20.86 3.78
CA ILE A 56 -2.46 22.21 3.23
C ILE A 56 -3.35 23.28 3.87
N VAL A 57 -4.46 22.90 4.51
CA VAL A 57 -5.43 23.82 5.16
C VAL A 57 -5.57 23.59 6.67
N ASP A 58 -5.32 22.39 7.15
CA ASP A 58 -5.35 22.01 8.56
C ASP A 58 -4.12 21.19 8.90
N GLN A 59 -3.23 21.74 9.71
CA GLN A 59 -1.97 21.12 10.11
C GLN A 59 -2.11 20.19 11.33
N THR A 60 -3.33 19.94 11.78
CA THR A 60 -3.60 19.03 12.91
C THR A 60 -3.32 17.58 12.50
N VAL A 61 -2.27 16.99 13.09
CA VAL A 61 -1.78 15.65 12.74
C VAL A 61 -2.88 14.58 12.85
N SER A 62 -3.70 14.65 13.90
CA SER A 62 -4.80 13.69 14.11
C SER A 62 -5.88 13.79 13.03
N ALA A 63 -6.22 15.00 12.59
CA ALA A 63 -7.19 15.25 11.52
C ALA A 63 -6.69 14.70 10.18
N ILE A 64 -5.43 14.99 9.82
CA ILE A 64 -4.79 14.51 8.61
C ILE A 64 -4.75 12.98 8.57
N LYS A 65 -4.31 12.34 9.67
CA LYS A 65 -4.26 10.88 9.79
C LYS A 65 -5.63 10.24 9.68
N ALA A 66 -6.63 10.80 10.38
CA ALA A 66 -8.00 10.30 10.34
C ALA A 66 -8.59 10.40 8.92
N ARG A 67 -8.32 11.48 8.21
CA ARG A 67 -8.79 11.68 6.83
C ARG A 67 -8.13 10.68 5.87
N ALA A 68 -6.81 10.55 5.92
CA ALA A 68 -6.08 9.60 5.10
C ALA A 68 -6.52 8.14 5.36
N ALA A 69 -6.70 7.74 6.62
CA ALA A 69 -7.15 6.41 6.98
C ALA A 69 -8.57 6.09 6.47
N ARG A 70 -9.50 7.06 6.52
CA ARG A 70 -10.88 6.88 6.03
C ARG A 70 -10.97 6.66 4.52
N THR A 71 -10.01 7.16 3.76
CA THR A 71 -10.01 7.10 2.29
C THR A 71 -9.39 5.79 1.78
N SER A 72 -8.77 5.02 2.65
CA SER A 72 -8.20 3.72 2.29
C SER A 72 -9.28 2.65 2.24
N THR A 73 -9.72 2.26 1.04
CA THR A 73 -10.76 1.24 0.85
C THR A 73 -10.20 -0.17 0.62
N GLY A 74 -8.92 -0.29 0.27
CA GLY A 74 -8.27 -1.58 -0.06
C GLY A 74 -7.14 -1.99 0.87
N ALA A 75 -6.79 -1.16 1.86
CA ALA A 75 -5.78 -1.45 2.87
C ALA A 75 -6.28 -0.98 4.24
N ALA A 76 -6.18 -1.83 5.25
CA ALA A 76 -6.47 -1.44 6.63
C ALA A 76 -5.29 -0.60 7.14
N LEU A 77 -5.42 0.74 7.06
CA LEU A 77 -4.41 1.67 7.54
C LEU A 77 -4.64 2.06 8.99
N SER A 78 -3.60 1.99 9.79
CA SER A 78 -3.54 2.53 11.14
C SER A 78 -2.91 3.92 11.15
N ALA A 79 -3.06 4.67 12.25
CA ALA A 79 -2.41 5.96 12.42
C ALA A 79 -0.87 5.87 12.40
N GLY A 80 -0.29 4.69 12.68
CA GLY A 80 1.14 4.41 12.61
C GLY A 80 1.67 4.29 11.18
N ASP A 81 0.80 3.93 10.23
CA ASP A 81 1.15 3.75 8.83
C ASP A 81 1.22 5.07 8.04
N ILE A 82 0.85 6.19 8.69
CA ILE A 82 0.75 7.51 8.09
C ILE A 82 1.75 8.45 8.74
N ARG A 83 2.71 8.91 7.95
CA ARG A 83 3.71 9.90 8.34
C ARG A 83 3.39 11.24 7.71
N ILE A 84 3.51 12.30 8.51
CA ILE A 84 3.32 13.68 8.11
C ILE A 84 4.57 14.46 8.45
N ALA A 85 5.08 15.23 7.50
CA ALA A 85 6.17 16.16 7.70
C ALA A 85 5.88 17.47 6.97
N PHE A 86 6.35 18.58 7.52
CA PHE A 86 6.30 19.88 6.86
C PHE A 86 7.75 20.31 6.59
N ARG A 87 8.05 20.61 5.34
CA ARG A 87 9.39 20.90 4.86
C ARG A 87 9.45 22.25 4.18
N ARG A 88 10.65 22.78 4.04
CA ARG A 88 10.86 24.01 3.28
C ARG A 88 10.72 23.73 1.79
N SER A 89 10.26 24.72 1.04
CA SER A 89 10.05 24.61 -0.40
C SER A 89 11.33 24.57 -1.23
N ASP A 90 12.47 24.99 -0.66
CA ASP A 90 13.78 24.96 -1.33
C ASP A 90 14.28 23.53 -1.58
N ASP A 91 14.06 22.60 -0.63
CA ASP A 91 14.33 21.17 -0.81
C ASP A 91 13.35 20.33 0.01
N PRO A 92 12.16 20.03 -0.53
CA PRO A 92 11.14 19.27 0.19
C PRO A 92 11.45 17.76 0.28
N THR A 93 12.46 17.27 -0.43
CA THR A 93 12.88 15.87 -0.40
C THR A 93 13.80 15.58 0.78
N ASN A 94 14.52 16.58 1.26
CA ASN A 94 15.46 16.46 2.36
C ASN A 94 14.74 16.32 3.71
N ILE A 95 15.00 15.21 4.40
CA ILE A 95 14.37 14.88 5.68
C ILE A 95 14.72 15.91 6.77
N SER A 96 15.90 16.48 6.72
CA SER A 96 16.38 17.46 7.71
C SER A 96 15.86 18.88 7.47
N ASN A 97 15.28 19.16 6.31
CA ASN A 97 14.81 20.49 5.93
C ASN A 97 13.39 20.77 6.48
N VAL A 98 13.27 20.81 7.80
CA VAL A 98 12.00 20.99 8.49
C VAL A 98 11.55 22.45 8.44
N CYS A 99 10.27 22.66 8.09
CA CYS A 99 9.60 23.95 8.17
C CYS A 99 9.02 24.16 9.58
N ASN A 100 9.69 24.91 10.44
CA ASN A 100 9.27 25.17 11.80
C ASN A 100 9.50 26.65 12.16
N PRO A 101 8.46 27.44 12.55
CA PRO A 101 7.04 27.07 12.56
C PRO A 101 6.48 26.85 11.15
N ILE A 102 5.39 26.10 11.07
CA ILE A 102 4.68 25.88 9.81
C ILE A 102 4.08 27.23 9.35
N ARG A 103 4.26 27.57 8.09
CA ARG A 103 3.80 28.80 7.45
C ARG A 103 3.40 28.54 6.00
N GLU A 104 2.69 29.48 5.42
CA GLU A 104 2.39 29.47 3.98
C GLU A 104 3.68 29.34 3.15
N GLY A 105 3.62 28.55 2.10
CA GLY A 105 4.79 28.22 1.26
C GLY A 105 5.66 27.09 1.80
N CYS A 106 5.44 26.55 3.01
CA CYS A 106 5.98 25.26 3.38
C CYS A 106 5.36 24.15 2.55
N VAL A 107 6.03 23.01 2.43
CA VAL A 107 5.52 21.84 1.72
C VAL A 107 5.09 20.78 2.72
N ALA A 108 3.81 20.45 2.71
CA ALA A 108 3.27 19.31 3.44
C ALA A 108 3.65 18.03 2.68
N VAL A 109 4.23 17.07 3.38
CA VAL A 109 4.65 15.76 2.87
C VAL A 109 3.90 14.69 3.66
N VAL A 110 3.03 13.97 2.98
CA VAL A 110 2.30 12.85 3.58
C VAL A 110 2.75 11.55 2.93
N THR A 111 3.30 10.67 3.75
CA THR A 111 3.72 9.32 3.34
C THR A 111 2.83 8.31 4.02
N VAL A 112 2.24 7.42 3.23
CA VAL A 112 1.41 6.32 3.69
C VAL A 112 2.06 5.02 3.27
N GLN A 113 2.07 4.04 4.18
CA GLN A 113 2.66 2.72 3.93
C GLN A 113 1.73 1.61 4.44
N THR A 114 1.84 0.43 3.86
CA THR A 114 1.18 -0.79 4.33
C THR A 114 1.99 -2.02 3.97
N LEU A 115 1.89 -3.07 4.78
CA LEU A 115 2.45 -4.38 4.46
C LEU A 115 1.41 -5.18 3.68
N PHE A 116 1.76 -5.53 2.45
CA PHE A 116 0.99 -6.46 1.63
C PHE A 116 1.55 -7.86 1.77
N GLN A 117 0.68 -8.82 2.07
CA GLN A 117 1.02 -10.23 2.09
C GLN A 117 0.13 -10.99 1.11
N ALA A 118 0.75 -11.78 0.24
CA ALA A 118 0.03 -12.64 -0.69
C ALA A 118 -0.81 -13.67 0.09
N ALA A 119 -2.05 -13.89 -0.34
CA ALA A 119 -2.94 -14.88 0.27
C ALA A 119 -2.57 -16.31 -0.12
N THR A 120 -1.91 -16.48 -1.26
CA THR A 120 -1.44 -17.79 -1.72
C THR A 120 -0.24 -18.23 -0.88
N PRO A 121 -0.33 -19.35 -0.12
CA PRO A 121 0.75 -19.77 0.80
C PRO A 121 2.09 -19.99 0.10
N LEU A 122 2.05 -20.51 -1.13
CA LEU A 122 3.28 -20.77 -1.91
C LEU A 122 3.97 -19.46 -2.29
N ILE A 123 3.21 -18.48 -2.80
CA ILE A 123 3.74 -17.18 -3.20
C ILE A 123 4.16 -16.38 -1.96
N GLY A 124 3.33 -16.36 -0.91
CA GLY A 124 3.62 -15.64 0.32
C GLY A 124 4.87 -16.12 1.05
N ASN A 125 5.16 -17.42 1.02
CA ASN A 125 6.38 -17.99 1.61
C ASN A 125 7.65 -17.70 0.81
N ILE A 126 7.54 -17.53 -0.52
CA ILE A 126 8.70 -17.26 -1.39
C ILE A 126 9.02 -15.77 -1.42
N VAL A 127 7.99 -14.92 -1.57
CA VAL A 127 8.16 -13.47 -1.75
C VAL A 127 8.22 -12.74 -0.39
N GLY A 128 7.53 -13.27 0.62
CA GLY A 128 7.39 -12.62 1.92
C GLY A 128 6.47 -11.40 1.89
N PRO A 129 6.41 -10.62 2.98
CA PRO A 129 5.63 -9.38 3.04
C PRO A 129 6.30 -8.29 2.20
N VAL A 130 5.52 -7.63 1.36
CA VAL A 130 5.97 -6.52 0.50
C VAL A 130 5.49 -5.20 1.09
N CYS A 131 6.42 -4.26 1.29
CA CYS A 131 6.07 -2.91 1.71
C CYS A 131 5.57 -2.09 0.52
N ILE A 132 4.33 -1.62 0.60
CA ILE A 132 3.74 -0.68 -0.36
C ILE A 132 3.71 0.69 0.27
N GLN A 133 4.34 1.67 -0.37
CA GLN A 133 4.47 3.03 0.12
C GLN A 133 4.10 4.04 -0.97
N SER A 134 3.44 5.13 -0.57
CA SER A 134 3.18 6.28 -1.43
C SER A 134 3.43 7.58 -0.68
N THR A 135 4.11 8.52 -1.33
CA THR A 135 4.40 9.85 -0.79
C THR A 135 3.80 10.91 -1.71
N THR A 136 3.09 11.85 -1.13
CA THR A 136 2.51 12.99 -1.86
C THR A 136 2.91 14.29 -1.17
N MET A 137 3.21 15.31 -1.96
CA MET A 137 3.69 16.62 -1.51
C MET A 137 2.82 17.72 -2.10
N MET A 138 2.44 18.70 -1.28
CA MET A 138 1.71 19.91 -1.72
C MET A 138 2.13 21.11 -0.87
N ALA A 139 2.11 22.31 -1.48
CA ALA A 139 2.39 23.55 -0.75
C ALA A 139 1.25 23.87 0.23
N VAL A 140 1.62 24.32 1.42
CA VAL A 140 0.68 24.78 2.45
C VAL A 140 0.07 26.13 2.01
N GLU A 141 -1.25 26.18 1.89
CA GLU A 141 -2.00 27.32 1.40
C GLU A 141 -2.53 28.23 2.52
N ALA A 142 -2.89 27.62 3.66
CA ALA A 142 -3.41 28.35 4.80
C ALA A 142 -2.92 27.77 6.12
N VAL A 143 -2.57 28.64 7.05
CA VAL A 143 -2.16 28.25 8.41
C VAL A 143 -3.06 29.02 9.40
N PRO A 144 -4.17 28.40 9.85
CA PRO A 144 -5.10 29.05 10.78
C PRO A 144 -4.47 29.47 12.09
N THR A 145 -3.52 28.65 12.59
CA THR A 145 -2.71 28.94 13.78
C THR A 145 -1.29 28.44 13.56
N PRO A 146 -0.25 29.24 13.88
CA PRO A 146 1.12 28.77 13.79
C PRO A 146 1.32 27.54 14.70
N THR A 147 1.52 26.40 14.10
CA THR A 147 1.70 25.12 14.81
C THR A 147 3.14 24.66 14.66
N PRO A 148 3.79 24.14 15.71
CA PRO A 148 5.10 23.53 15.57
C PRO A 148 5.00 22.29 14.69
N ALA A 149 6.01 22.07 13.86
CA ALA A 149 6.07 20.88 13.01
C ALA A 149 6.09 19.61 13.88
N PRO A 150 5.29 18.59 13.54
CA PRO A 150 5.30 17.34 14.28
C PRO A 150 6.67 16.67 14.16
N PRO A 151 7.14 15.97 15.21
CA PRO A 151 8.36 15.19 15.12
C PRO A 151 8.20 14.10 14.05
N PRO A 152 9.24 13.79 13.28
CA PRO A 152 9.22 12.72 12.30
C PRO A 152 9.21 11.36 13.02
N ALA A 153 8.05 10.89 13.43
CA ALA A 153 7.92 9.60 14.07
C ALA A 153 7.47 8.55 13.03
N TRP A 154 8.36 7.56 12.81
CA TRP A 154 7.96 6.29 12.23
C TRP A 154 7.70 5.29 13.36
N THR A 155 6.51 4.75 13.42
CA THR A 155 6.27 3.42 13.99
C THR A 155 6.14 2.49 12.79
N ALA A 156 7.28 2.07 12.26
CA ALA A 156 7.32 1.43 10.97
C ALA A 156 6.63 0.06 10.97
N ALA A 157 5.59 -0.10 10.15
CA ALA A 157 5.13 -1.42 9.73
C ALA A 157 6.05 -1.99 8.63
N CYS A 158 6.76 -1.12 7.89
CA CYS A 158 7.74 -1.51 6.87
C CYS A 158 9.15 -1.38 7.43
N PRO A 159 10.02 -2.39 7.25
CA PRO A 159 11.43 -2.35 7.63
C PRO A 159 12.23 -1.30 6.86
#